data_7375aad7e1cda5e83b8c6bff6bcf83a9
#
_entry.id   7375aad7e1cda5e83b8c6bff6bcf83a9
#
_cell.length_a   1.000
_cell.length_b   1.000
_cell.length_c   1.000
_cell.angle_alpha   90.00
_cell.angle_beta   90.00
_cell.angle_gamma   90.00
#
_symmetry.space_group_name_H-M   'P 1'
#
loop_
_entity.id
_entity.type
_entity.pdbx_description
1 polymer ?
#
loop_
_entity_poly.entity_id
_entity_poly.type
_entity_poly.pdbx_seq_one_letter_code
_entity_poly.pdbx_strand_id
1 'polypeptide(L)'
;MTYRDRRLARAERLRDWAEKRAASGRAGFQRAHNLVKDIPFGQPILVGHHSEGRHRRTLERSDSAMRRACADTDKAQGMASRADNIEHAADRAIYRDDPDAIPRLTEKLAGLEAQRDRMKAENAAYRKGDQVYAAFCGITLEQAGAQRARIEAEYSWCRQPHPSYSLQNLGGTITKERKRLTELTATKTSSGQAILDLTGETPHARAG
;
A
#
# COMPACT_ATOMS: atom_id res chain seq x y z
N MET A 1 -19.48 10.47 -7.44
CA MET A 1 -18.73 9.49 -6.62
C MET A 1 -17.57 8.96 -7.44
N THR A 2 -16.34 9.33 -7.12
CA THR A 2 -15.12 8.93 -7.82
C THR A 2 -14.77 7.45 -7.57
N TYR A 3 -13.85 6.90 -8.34
CA TYR A 3 -13.33 5.55 -8.07
C TYR A 3 -12.64 5.48 -6.71
N ARG A 4 -11.95 6.56 -6.31
CA ARG A 4 -11.36 6.72 -4.98
C ARG A 4 -12.40 6.59 -3.88
N ASP A 5 -13.51 7.34 -3.98
CA ASP A 5 -14.59 7.31 -2.98
C ASP A 5 -15.17 5.91 -2.82
N ARG A 6 -15.38 5.20 -3.95
CA ARG A 6 -15.87 3.81 -3.91
C ARG A 6 -14.90 2.86 -3.20
N ARG A 7 -13.60 3.07 -3.37
CA ARG A 7 -12.59 2.28 -2.67
C ARG A 7 -12.57 2.57 -1.18
N LEU A 8 -12.62 3.83 -0.79
CA LEU A 8 -12.67 4.25 0.61
C LEU A 8 -13.94 3.76 1.31
N ALA A 9 -15.10 3.88 0.67
CA ALA A 9 -16.35 3.32 1.18
C ALA A 9 -16.30 1.77 1.34
N ARG A 10 -15.52 1.08 0.49
CA ARG A 10 -15.27 -0.35 0.68
C ARG A 10 -14.39 -0.63 1.89
N ALA A 11 -13.35 0.17 2.13
CA ALA A 11 -12.49 0.04 3.30
C ALA A 11 -13.28 0.26 4.59
N GLU A 12 -14.12 1.28 4.64
CA GLU A 12 -15.03 1.57 5.75
C GLU A 12 -15.94 0.37 6.08
N ARG A 13 -16.63 -0.19 5.07
CA ARG A 13 -17.45 -1.39 5.26
C ARG A 13 -16.65 -2.59 5.79
N LEU A 14 -15.41 -2.75 5.35
CA LEU A 14 -14.54 -3.82 5.86
C LEU A 14 -14.18 -3.60 7.33
N ARG A 15 -13.97 -2.35 7.77
CA ARG A 15 -13.75 -2.01 9.19
C ARG A 15 -14.98 -2.31 10.05
N ASP A 16 -16.17 -1.93 9.59
CA ASP A 16 -17.41 -2.26 10.29
C ASP A 16 -17.59 -3.78 10.47
N TRP A 17 -17.28 -4.54 9.43
CA TRP A 17 -17.35 -6.00 9.51
C TRP A 17 -16.27 -6.59 10.41
N ALA A 18 -15.06 -6.02 10.40
CA ALA A 18 -13.97 -6.41 11.29
C ALA A 18 -14.37 -6.19 12.75
N GLU A 19 -14.97 -5.04 13.07
CA GLU A 19 -15.43 -4.74 14.42
C GLU A 19 -16.52 -5.71 14.89
N LYS A 20 -17.52 -5.98 14.06
CA LYS A 20 -18.56 -6.97 14.36
C LYS A 20 -17.99 -8.37 14.61
N ARG A 21 -17.02 -8.79 13.79
CA ARG A 21 -16.32 -10.06 13.98
C ARG A 21 -15.46 -10.10 15.24
N ALA A 22 -14.73 -9.03 15.53
CA ALA A 22 -13.97 -8.90 16.77
C ALA A 22 -14.87 -8.97 18.01
N ALA A 23 -16.02 -8.32 17.97
CA ALA A 23 -17.02 -8.40 19.05
C ALA A 23 -17.55 -9.84 19.21
N SER A 24 -17.84 -10.54 18.10
CA SER A 24 -18.23 -11.97 18.11
C SER A 24 -17.15 -12.86 18.72
N GLY A 25 -15.88 -12.62 18.34
CA GLY A 25 -14.72 -13.32 18.91
C GLY A 25 -14.63 -13.13 20.43
N ARG A 26 -14.67 -11.87 20.91
CA ARG A 26 -14.65 -11.57 22.35
C ARG A 26 -15.81 -12.25 23.10
N ALA A 27 -17.01 -12.19 22.56
CA ALA A 27 -18.16 -12.86 23.15
C ALA A 27 -18.00 -14.40 23.14
N GLY A 28 -17.37 -14.94 22.10
CA GLY A 28 -17.04 -16.36 21.99
C GLY A 28 -16.05 -16.83 23.04
N PHE A 29 -14.98 -16.08 23.29
CA PHE A 29 -14.01 -16.34 24.36
C PHE A 29 -14.66 -16.29 25.74
N GLN A 30 -15.49 -15.27 25.99
CA GLN A 30 -16.20 -15.18 27.25
C GLN A 30 -17.16 -16.36 27.46
N ARG A 31 -17.84 -16.81 26.40
CA ARG A 31 -18.71 -17.99 26.45
C ARG A 31 -17.92 -19.27 26.73
N ALA A 32 -16.76 -19.45 26.08
CA ALA A 32 -15.89 -20.59 26.31
C ALA A 32 -15.41 -20.61 27.77
N HIS A 33 -14.96 -19.47 28.29
CA HIS A 33 -14.55 -19.32 29.69
C HIS A 33 -15.70 -19.65 30.67
N ASN A 34 -16.88 -19.09 30.44
CA ASN A 34 -18.03 -19.30 31.33
C ASN A 34 -18.49 -20.77 31.38
N LEU A 35 -18.28 -21.56 30.32
CA LEU A 35 -18.59 -22.98 30.32
C LEU A 35 -17.73 -23.79 31.28
N VAL A 36 -16.49 -23.40 31.51
CA VAL A 36 -15.51 -24.17 32.29
C VAL A 36 -15.07 -23.47 33.59
N LYS A 37 -15.55 -22.27 33.87
CA LYS A 37 -15.12 -21.45 35.02
C LYS A 37 -15.27 -22.15 36.37
N ASP A 38 -16.26 -23.05 36.51
CA ASP A 38 -16.56 -23.79 37.74
C ASP A 38 -15.82 -25.15 37.76
N ILE A 39 -15.03 -25.47 36.75
CA ILE A 39 -14.20 -26.68 36.68
C ILE A 39 -12.78 -26.29 37.10
N PRO A 40 -12.25 -26.79 38.25
CA PRO A 40 -10.90 -26.51 38.67
C PRO A 40 -9.87 -26.86 37.58
N PHE A 41 -8.87 -26.00 37.41
CA PHE A 41 -7.83 -26.25 36.42
C PHE A 41 -7.10 -27.59 36.72
N GLY A 42 -6.97 -28.43 35.71
CA GLY A 42 -6.32 -29.75 35.87
C GLY A 42 -7.22 -30.83 36.47
N GLN A 43 -8.52 -30.56 36.71
CA GLN A 43 -9.42 -31.59 37.23
C GLN A 43 -9.56 -32.75 36.20
N PRO A 44 -9.19 -33.98 36.60
CA PRO A 44 -9.33 -35.13 35.69
C PRO A 44 -10.78 -35.54 35.48
N ILE A 45 -11.06 -36.07 34.30
CA ILE A 45 -12.37 -36.71 34.02
C ILE A 45 -12.47 -38.01 34.78
N LEU A 46 -13.44 -38.17 35.66
CA LEU A 46 -13.66 -39.38 36.41
C LEU A 46 -14.33 -40.44 35.50
N VAL A 47 -13.52 -41.33 34.93
CA VAL A 47 -13.96 -42.38 34.01
C VAL A 47 -14.88 -43.36 34.73
N GLY A 48 -16.02 -43.69 34.12
CA GLY A 48 -17.07 -44.56 34.73
C GLY A 48 -18.00 -43.88 35.74
N HIS A 49 -17.72 -42.60 36.11
CA HIS A 49 -18.60 -41.88 37.02
C HIS A 49 -19.80 -41.25 36.26
N HIS A 50 -20.95 -41.15 36.89
CA HIS A 50 -22.19 -40.64 36.28
C HIS A 50 -22.03 -39.21 35.68
N SER A 51 -21.08 -38.42 36.15
CA SER A 51 -20.79 -37.08 35.64
C SER A 51 -19.87 -37.06 34.42
N GLU A 52 -19.23 -38.15 34.04
CA GLU A 52 -18.27 -38.23 32.94
C GLU A 52 -18.81 -37.62 31.64
N GLY A 53 -19.96 -38.08 31.21
CA GLY A 53 -20.55 -37.64 29.96
C GLY A 53 -20.91 -36.16 29.95
N ARG A 54 -21.30 -35.59 31.10
CA ARG A 54 -21.55 -34.15 31.24
C ARG A 54 -20.24 -33.38 31.15
N HIS A 55 -19.21 -33.81 31.87
CA HIS A 55 -17.91 -33.16 31.90
C HIS A 55 -17.28 -33.09 30.50
N ARG A 56 -17.22 -34.24 29.78
CA ARG A 56 -16.74 -34.31 28.39
C ARG A 56 -17.47 -33.34 27.47
N ARG A 57 -18.81 -33.34 27.49
CA ARG A 57 -19.62 -32.42 26.67
C ARG A 57 -19.35 -30.95 27.00
N THR A 58 -19.11 -30.60 28.27
CA THR A 58 -18.80 -29.24 28.68
C THR A 58 -17.45 -28.79 28.10
N LEU A 59 -16.42 -29.61 28.18
CA LEU A 59 -15.11 -29.36 27.60
C LEU A 59 -15.19 -29.21 26.06
N GLU A 60 -15.87 -30.13 25.38
CA GLU A 60 -16.06 -30.05 23.91
C GLU A 60 -16.78 -28.78 23.47
N ARG A 61 -17.80 -28.35 24.23
CA ARG A 61 -18.52 -27.10 23.97
C ARG A 61 -17.62 -25.88 24.18
N SER A 62 -16.78 -25.88 25.22
CA SER A 62 -15.81 -24.82 25.48
C SER A 62 -14.77 -24.75 24.35
N ASP A 63 -14.18 -25.89 23.97
CA ASP A 63 -13.23 -25.97 22.88
C ASP A 63 -13.81 -25.52 21.53
N SER A 64 -15.04 -25.91 21.26
CA SER A 64 -15.75 -25.52 20.05
C SER A 64 -16.03 -24.00 20.02
N ALA A 65 -16.38 -23.43 21.18
CA ALA A 65 -16.58 -21.98 21.32
C ALA A 65 -15.24 -21.23 21.15
N MET A 66 -14.16 -21.73 21.74
CA MET A 66 -12.81 -21.20 21.63
C MET A 66 -12.34 -21.18 20.18
N ARG A 67 -12.43 -22.33 19.45
CA ARG A 67 -12.04 -22.40 18.04
C ARG A 67 -12.81 -21.41 17.17
N ARG A 68 -14.11 -21.25 17.39
CA ARG A 68 -14.93 -20.25 16.67
C ARG A 68 -14.52 -18.81 16.99
N ALA A 69 -14.21 -18.53 18.26
CA ALA A 69 -13.74 -17.23 18.69
C ALA A 69 -12.40 -16.85 18.05
N CYS A 70 -11.43 -17.78 18.00
CA CYS A 70 -10.17 -17.61 17.28
C CYS A 70 -10.43 -17.31 15.80
N ALA A 71 -11.24 -18.15 15.12
CA ALA A 71 -11.56 -17.94 13.71
C ALA A 71 -12.24 -16.61 13.42
N ASP A 72 -13.10 -16.11 14.31
CA ASP A 72 -13.72 -14.78 14.18
C ASP A 72 -12.71 -13.67 14.38
N THR A 73 -11.78 -13.81 15.33
CA THR A 73 -10.69 -12.86 15.56
C THR A 73 -9.74 -12.78 14.37
N ASP A 74 -9.34 -13.91 13.80
CA ASP A 74 -8.47 -13.98 12.62
C ASP A 74 -9.15 -13.32 11.40
N LYS A 75 -10.44 -13.58 11.21
CA LYS A 75 -11.22 -12.91 10.15
C LYS A 75 -11.31 -11.42 10.35
N ALA A 76 -11.53 -10.96 11.61
CA ALA A 76 -11.57 -9.55 11.94
C ALA A 76 -10.25 -8.86 11.59
N GLN A 77 -9.14 -9.44 11.99
CA GLN A 77 -7.80 -8.91 11.70
C GLN A 77 -7.52 -8.89 10.19
N GLY A 78 -7.88 -9.95 9.47
CA GLY A 78 -7.73 -9.99 8.01
C GLY A 78 -8.59 -8.95 7.28
N MET A 79 -9.80 -8.63 7.78
CA MET A 79 -10.65 -7.57 7.23
C MET A 79 -10.07 -6.18 7.52
N ALA A 80 -9.58 -5.92 8.73
CA ALA A 80 -8.94 -4.67 9.11
C ALA A 80 -7.70 -4.41 8.26
N SER A 81 -6.80 -5.39 8.13
CA SER A 81 -5.60 -5.27 7.28
C SER A 81 -5.93 -5.01 5.81
N ARG A 82 -7.01 -5.60 5.28
CA ARG A 82 -7.48 -5.31 3.92
C ARG A 82 -8.01 -3.89 3.77
N ALA A 83 -8.72 -3.38 4.79
CA ALA A 83 -9.19 -2.00 4.80
C ALA A 83 -8.01 -1.02 4.76
N ASP A 84 -7.02 -1.21 5.62
CA ASP A 84 -5.81 -0.39 5.67
C ASP A 84 -5.05 -0.41 4.34
N ASN A 85 -4.89 -1.59 3.74
CA ASN A 85 -4.24 -1.72 2.43
C ASN A 85 -4.99 -0.98 1.32
N ILE A 86 -6.33 -0.98 1.35
CA ILE A 86 -7.15 -0.24 0.38
C ILE A 86 -6.95 1.25 0.55
N GLU A 87 -6.93 1.77 1.77
CA GLU A 87 -6.72 3.18 2.08
C GLU A 87 -5.31 3.63 1.67
N HIS A 88 -4.27 2.93 2.12
CA HIS A 88 -2.90 3.23 1.72
C HIS A 88 -2.69 3.19 0.20
N ALA A 89 -3.37 2.29 -0.50
CA ALA A 89 -3.33 2.25 -1.95
C ALA A 89 -4.10 3.43 -2.57
N ALA A 90 -5.25 3.82 -2.00
CA ALA A 90 -6.04 4.93 -2.47
C ALA A 90 -5.32 6.28 -2.28
N ASP A 91 -4.60 6.46 -1.18
CA ASP A 91 -3.84 7.69 -0.89
C ASP A 91 -2.69 7.90 -1.89
N ARG A 92 -1.97 6.83 -2.22
CA ARG A 92 -0.83 6.90 -3.14
C ARG A 92 -1.21 6.88 -4.62
N ALA A 93 -2.34 6.28 -4.95
CA ALA A 93 -2.77 6.17 -6.34
C ALA A 93 -3.31 7.51 -6.87
N ILE A 94 -3.10 7.73 -8.16
CA ILE A 94 -3.74 8.81 -8.92
C ILE A 94 -4.74 8.12 -9.85
N TYR A 95 -6.03 8.33 -9.61
CA TYR A 95 -7.08 7.75 -10.45
C TYR A 95 -7.45 8.70 -11.58
N ARG A 96 -7.98 8.13 -12.68
CA ARG A 96 -8.33 8.90 -13.87
C ARG A 96 -9.42 9.95 -13.61
N ASP A 97 -10.32 9.64 -12.71
CA ASP A 97 -11.48 10.45 -12.33
C ASP A 97 -11.24 11.34 -11.11
N ASP A 98 -10.00 11.36 -10.58
CA ASP A 98 -9.62 12.32 -9.54
C ASP A 98 -9.63 13.74 -10.13
N PRO A 99 -10.19 14.72 -9.43
CA PRO A 99 -10.24 16.11 -9.91
C PRO A 99 -8.83 16.70 -10.09
N ASP A 100 -7.89 16.29 -9.26
CA ASP A 100 -6.49 16.70 -9.23
C ASP A 100 -5.54 15.72 -9.95
N ALA A 101 -6.07 14.81 -10.78
CA ALA A 101 -5.26 13.78 -11.43
C ALA A 101 -4.12 14.36 -12.30
N ILE A 102 -4.42 15.42 -13.08
CA ILE A 102 -3.43 16.03 -13.99
C ILE A 102 -2.30 16.71 -13.19
N PRO A 103 -2.56 17.66 -12.26
CA PRO A 103 -1.48 18.29 -11.50
C PRO A 103 -0.63 17.28 -10.71
N ARG A 104 -1.25 16.32 -10.03
CA ARG A 104 -0.51 15.27 -9.29
C ARG A 104 0.33 14.37 -10.20
N LEU A 105 -0.16 14.06 -11.39
CA LEU A 105 0.58 13.26 -12.36
C LEU A 105 1.74 14.05 -12.97
N THR A 106 1.57 15.35 -13.20
CA THR A 106 2.62 16.26 -13.66
C THR A 106 3.74 16.39 -12.62
N GLU A 107 3.40 16.58 -11.36
CA GLU A 107 4.35 16.64 -10.25
C GLU A 107 5.12 15.32 -10.11
N LYS A 108 4.41 14.19 -10.13
CA LYS A 108 5.02 12.86 -10.11
C LYS A 108 6.00 12.65 -11.26
N LEU A 109 5.63 13.08 -12.47
CA LEU A 109 6.46 12.97 -13.66
C LEU A 109 7.73 13.81 -13.53
N ALA A 110 7.61 15.06 -13.09
CA ALA A 110 8.74 15.92 -12.83
C ALA A 110 9.70 15.32 -11.78
N GLY A 111 9.17 14.74 -10.71
CA GLY A 111 9.96 14.04 -9.69
C GLY A 111 10.73 12.84 -10.25
N LEU A 112 10.10 12.01 -11.09
CA LEU A 112 10.75 10.87 -11.74
C LEU A 112 11.83 11.30 -12.74
N GLU A 113 11.61 12.38 -13.48
CA GLU A 113 12.59 12.94 -14.41
C GLU A 113 13.80 13.51 -13.65
N ALA A 114 13.58 14.27 -12.59
CA ALA A 114 14.64 14.78 -11.71
C ALA A 114 15.44 13.63 -11.08
N GLN A 115 14.79 12.58 -10.62
CA GLN A 115 15.45 11.38 -10.09
C GLN A 115 16.34 10.73 -11.14
N ARG A 116 15.85 10.53 -12.36
CA ARG A 116 16.63 9.95 -13.47
C ARG A 116 17.86 10.80 -13.78
N ASP A 117 17.69 12.11 -13.84
CA ASP A 117 18.78 13.02 -14.20
C ASP A 117 19.82 13.08 -13.07
N ARG A 118 19.40 13.02 -11.80
CA ARG A 118 20.31 12.87 -10.66
C ARG A 118 21.10 11.56 -10.73
N MET A 119 20.45 10.43 -10.99
CA MET A 119 21.12 9.12 -11.14
C MET A 119 22.15 9.14 -12.26
N LYS A 120 21.86 9.79 -13.40
CA LYS A 120 22.83 9.97 -14.51
C LYS A 120 24.02 10.86 -14.10
N ALA A 121 23.75 11.96 -13.42
CA ALA A 121 24.77 12.88 -12.94
C ALA A 121 25.69 12.21 -11.91
N GLU A 122 25.12 11.41 -11.01
CA GLU A 122 25.87 10.64 -10.02
C GLU A 122 26.76 9.60 -10.66
N ASN A 123 26.26 8.83 -11.64
CA ASN A 123 27.08 7.92 -12.44
C ASN A 123 28.20 8.65 -13.21
N ALA A 124 27.93 9.85 -13.70
CA ALA A 124 28.95 10.67 -14.39
C ALA A 124 30.02 11.17 -13.42
N ALA A 125 29.63 11.61 -12.22
CA ALA A 125 30.56 12.02 -11.17
C ALA A 125 31.44 10.84 -10.70
N TYR A 126 30.84 9.67 -10.52
CA TYR A 126 31.53 8.44 -10.15
C TYR A 126 32.62 8.05 -11.17
N ARG A 127 32.34 8.15 -12.47
CA ARG A 127 33.32 7.87 -13.54
C ARG A 127 34.50 8.86 -13.58
N LYS A 128 34.29 10.08 -13.07
CA LYS A 128 35.36 11.10 -13.02
C LYS A 128 36.32 10.93 -11.83
N GLY A 129 36.03 10.01 -10.91
CA GLY A 129 36.88 9.68 -9.77
C GLY A 129 36.31 10.08 -8.42
N ASP A 130 36.95 9.58 -7.35
CA ASP A 130 36.41 9.65 -6.00
C ASP A 130 36.28 11.09 -5.47
N GLN A 131 37.16 11.97 -5.85
CA GLN A 131 37.10 13.37 -5.44
C GLN A 131 35.86 14.11 -5.99
N VAL A 132 35.54 13.87 -7.27
CA VAL A 132 34.36 14.46 -7.93
C VAL A 132 33.08 13.81 -7.39
N TYR A 133 33.12 12.51 -7.17
CA TYR A 133 32.01 11.75 -6.62
C TYR A 133 31.70 12.18 -5.17
N ALA A 134 32.72 12.32 -4.34
CA ALA A 134 32.61 12.80 -2.97
C ALA A 134 31.96 14.19 -2.91
N ALA A 135 32.45 15.12 -3.75
CA ALA A 135 31.89 16.46 -3.84
C ALA A 135 30.43 16.48 -4.31
N PHE A 136 30.07 15.63 -5.29
CA PHE A 136 28.70 15.51 -5.80
C PHE A 136 27.73 14.94 -4.73
N CYS A 137 28.16 13.92 -4.00
CA CYS A 137 27.33 13.27 -2.98
C CYS A 137 27.35 13.98 -1.61
N GLY A 138 28.26 14.95 -1.40
CA GLY A 138 28.45 15.61 -0.11
C GLY A 138 29.02 14.70 0.97
N ILE A 139 29.89 13.75 0.59
CA ILE A 139 30.54 12.77 1.48
C ILE A 139 32.04 12.98 1.51
N THR A 140 32.75 12.35 2.45
CA THR A 140 34.21 12.41 2.51
C THR A 140 34.86 11.57 1.40
N LEU A 141 36.13 11.88 1.08
CA LEU A 141 36.89 11.10 0.09
C LEU A 141 37.06 9.63 0.53
N GLU A 142 37.26 9.38 1.80
CA GLU A 142 37.33 8.03 2.38
C GLU A 142 36.04 7.25 2.18
N GLN A 143 34.88 7.91 2.46
CA GLN A 143 33.57 7.31 2.22
C GLN A 143 33.32 7.02 0.72
N ALA A 144 33.76 7.90 -0.17
CA ALA A 144 33.67 7.68 -1.62
C ALA A 144 34.49 6.46 -2.07
N GLY A 145 35.72 6.32 -1.56
CA GLY A 145 36.56 5.15 -1.81
C GLY A 145 35.96 3.85 -1.27
N ALA A 146 35.41 3.88 -0.05
CA ALA A 146 34.72 2.74 0.53
C ALA A 146 33.47 2.33 -0.27
N GLN A 147 32.68 3.30 -0.75
CA GLN A 147 31.53 3.02 -1.62
C GLN A 147 31.96 2.41 -2.96
N ARG A 148 33.04 2.92 -3.56
CA ARG A 148 33.61 2.35 -4.81
C ARG A 148 34.01 0.90 -4.60
N ALA A 149 34.80 0.62 -3.56
CA ALA A 149 35.24 -0.74 -3.24
C ALA A 149 34.04 -1.69 -3.03
N ARG A 150 33.00 -1.21 -2.38
CA ARG A 150 31.76 -1.99 -2.18
C ARG A 150 31.05 -2.28 -3.49
N ILE A 151 30.86 -1.28 -4.37
CA ILE A 151 30.19 -1.45 -5.67
C ILE A 151 30.98 -2.44 -6.55
N GLU A 152 32.31 -2.34 -6.55
CA GLU A 152 33.18 -3.22 -7.32
C GLU A 152 33.20 -4.67 -6.78
N ALA A 153 33.07 -4.84 -5.47
CA ALA A 153 33.02 -6.16 -4.83
C ALA A 153 31.65 -6.84 -4.97
N GLU A 154 30.55 -6.08 -4.95
CA GLU A 154 29.20 -6.62 -4.93
C GLU A 154 28.78 -7.18 -6.29
N TYR A 155 29.18 -6.52 -7.41
CA TYR A 155 28.76 -6.92 -8.74
C TYR A 155 29.90 -6.77 -9.77
N SER A 156 30.41 -7.87 -10.28
CA SER A 156 31.45 -7.87 -11.32
C SER A 156 31.01 -7.20 -12.64
N TRP A 157 29.71 -7.12 -12.90
CA TRP A 157 29.11 -6.57 -14.12
C TRP A 157 28.58 -5.13 -13.95
N CYS A 158 28.46 -4.62 -12.72
CA CYS A 158 27.97 -3.26 -12.45
C CYS A 158 29.04 -2.43 -11.74
N ARG A 159 29.74 -1.59 -12.49
CA ARG A 159 30.82 -0.72 -11.97
C ARG A 159 30.37 0.73 -11.82
N GLN A 160 29.14 0.97 -11.38
CA GLN A 160 28.60 2.31 -11.17
C GLN A 160 27.45 2.29 -10.15
N PRO A 161 27.18 3.40 -9.43
CA PRO A 161 26.15 3.47 -8.38
C PRO A 161 24.76 3.06 -8.85
N HIS A 162 24.39 3.47 -10.08
CA HIS A 162 23.09 3.16 -10.65
C HIS A 162 23.26 2.31 -11.90
N PRO A 163 22.92 1.01 -11.85
CA PRO A 163 22.99 0.10 -12.99
C PRO A 163 22.13 0.56 -14.17
N SER A 164 22.51 0.16 -15.39
CA SER A 164 21.77 0.53 -16.61
C SER A 164 20.31 0.09 -16.59
N TYR A 165 20.02 -1.10 -16.03
CA TYR A 165 18.65 -1.59 -15.89
C TYR A 165 17.77 -0.71 -15.00
N SER A 166 18.34 -0.12 -13.93
CA SER A 166 17.60 0.80 -13.04
C SER A 166 17.20 2.07 -13.79
N LEU A 167 18.10 2.61 -14.61
CA LEU A 167 17.81 3.77 -15.47
C LEU A 167 16.79 3.43 -16.56
N GLN A 168 16.85 2.23 -17.14
CA GLN A 168 15.90 1.74 -18.14
C GLN A 168 14.50 1.57 -17.52
N ASN A 169 14.40 0.94 -16.36
CA ASN A 169 13.14 0.74 -15.64
C ASN A 169 12.50 2.09 -15.28
N LEU A 170 13.31 3.04 -14.79
CA LEU A 170 12.84 4.39 -14.50
C LEU A 170 12.39 5.11 -15.78
N GLY A 171 13.14 4.96 -16.86
CA GLY A 171 12.79 5.49 -18.20
C GLY A 171 11.46 4.93 -18.71
N GLY A 172 11.25 3.62 -18.57
CA GLY A 172 9.98 2.96 -18.90
C GLY A 172 8.81 3.50 -18.07
N THR A 173 9.03 3.73 -16.77
CA THR A 173 8.04 4.32 -15.88
C THR A 173 7.69 5.75 -16.31
N ILE A 174 8.68 6.59 -16.60
CA ILE A 174 8.48 7.96 -17.11
C ILE A 174 7.66 7.95 -18.39
N THR A 175 8.02 7.09 -19.35
CA THR A 175 7.28 6.97 -20.62
C THR A 175 5.82 6.59 -20.39
N LYS A 176 5.56 5.63 -19.51
CA LYS A 176 4.20 5.20 -19.15
C LYS A 176 3.40 6.34 -18.51
N GLU A 177 3.97 7.05 -17.55
CA GLU A 177 3.26 8.13 -16.87
C GLU A 177 3.06 9.34 -17.80
N ARG A 178 4.00 9.63 -18.70
CA ARG A 178 3.85 10.68 -19.74
C ARG A 178 2.70 10.35 -20.70
N LYS A 179 2.63 9.11 -21.19
CA LYS A 179 1.52 8.65 -22.04
C LYS A 179 0.18 8.81 -21.31
N ARG A 180 0.12 8.40 -20.06
CA ARG A 180 -1.07 8.54 -19.22
C ARG A 180 -1.48 10.00 -19.04
N LEU A 181 -0.54 10.91 -18.82
CA LEU A 181 -0.81 12.34 -18.71
C LEU A 181 -1.40 12.89 -20.00
N THR A 182 -0.83 12.54 -21.16
CA THR A 182 -1.34 12.95 -22.48
C THR A 182 -2.77 12.45 -22.70
N GLU A 183 -3.07 11.19 -22.40
CA GLU A 183 -4.41 10.62 -22.54
C GLU A 183 -5.45 11.32 -21.63
N LEU A 184 -5.07 11.62 -20.37
CA LEU A 184 -5.95 12.32 -19.43
C LEU A 184 -6.21 13.76 -19.88
N THR A 185 -5.20 14.46 -20.34
CA THR A 185 -5.32 15.83 -20.83
C THR A 185 -6.24 15.87 -22.06
N ALA A 186 -6.03 14.99 -23.02
CA ALA A 186 -6.87 14.88 -24.22
C ALA A 186 -8.34 14.58 -23.86
N THR A 187 -8.59 13.66 -22.92
CA THR A 187 -9.95 13.32 -22.48
C THR A 187 -10.66 14.52 -21.83
N LYS A 188 -9.95 15.27 -20.96
CA LYS A 188 -10.55 16.44 -20.30
C LYS A 188 -10.81 17.59 -21.28
N THR A 189 -9.94 17.78 -22.25
CA THR A 189 -10.15 18.78 -23.31
C THR A 189 -11.37 18.43 -24.17
N SER A 190 -11.50 17.18 -24.62
CA SER A 190 -12.66 16.73 -25.39
C SER A 190 -13.97 16.82 -24.60
N SER A 191 -13.96 16.51 -23.31
CA SER A 191 -15.14 16.64 -22.44
C SER A 191 -15.50 18.11 -22.19
N GLY A 192 -14.51 18.99 -22.02
CA GLY A 192 -14.72 20.43 -21.88
C GLY A 192 -15.31 21.05 -23.16
N GLN A 193 -14.80 20.66 -24.32
CA GLN A 193 -15.32 21.10 -25.62
C GLN A 193 -16.77 20.65 -25.83
N ALA A 194 -17.08 19.40 -25.52
CA ALA A 194 -18.45 18.87 -25.65
C ALA A 194 -19.44 19.59 -24.71
N ILE A 195 -19.02 20.05 -23.54
CA ILE A 195 -19.88 20.84 -22.64
C ILE A 195 -20.12 22.25 -23.22
N LEU A 196 -19.07 22.89 -23.74
CA LEU A 196 -19.19 24.20 -24.39
C LEU A 196 -20.13 24.15 -25.61
N ASP A 197 -20.05 23.11 -26.42
CA ASP A 197 -20.90 22.88 -27.57
C ASP A 197 -22.39 22.65 -27.18
N LEU A 198 -22.64 22.04 -26.02
CA LEU A 198 -23.99 21.78 -25.49
C LEU A 198 -24.60 23.01 -24.80
N THR A 199 -23.78 23.87 -24.20
CA THR A 199 -24.25 25.05 -23.47
C THR A 199 -24.39 26.31 -24.34
N GLY A 200 -23.88 26.29 -25.59
CA GLY A 200 -24.02 27.40 -26.52
C GLY A 200 -23.32 28.70 -26.13
N GLU A 201 -22.49 28.69 -25.12
CA GLU A 201 -21.71 29.86 -24.69
C GLU A 201 -20.42 30.00 -25.52
N THR A 202 -20.54 30.69 -26.63
CA THR A 202 -19.40 31.26 -27.32
C THR A 202 -18.88 32.45 -26.51
N PRO A 203 -17.58 32.56 -26.21
CA PRO A 203 -17.04 33.79 -25.60
C PRO A 203 -17.18 34.92 -26.60
N HIS A 204 -18.11 35.84 -26.37
CA HIS A 204 -18.17 37.12 -27.07
C HIS A 204 -16.86 37.88 -26.82
N ALA A 205 -16.05 37.96 -27.86
CA ALA A 205 -14.95 38.91 -27.93
C ALA A 205 -15.55 40.32 -27.84
N ARG A 206 -15.40 41.00 -26.72
CA ARG A 206 -15.59 42.46 -26.67
C ARG A 206 -14.36 43.11 -27.29
N ALA A 207 -14.52 43.48 -28.56
CA ALA A 207 -13.71 44.52 -29.13
C ALA A 207 -14.36 45.87 -28.76
N GLY A 208 -13.58 46.79 -28.24
CA GLY A 208 -13.92 48.13 -27.87
C GLY A 208 -12.70 48.81 -27.28
#